data_7c1bd039408053192f9775ade0bbfab8
#
_entry.id   7c1bd039408053192f9775ade0bbfab8
#
_cell.length_a   1.000
_cell.length_b   1.000
_cell.length_c   1.000
_cell.angle_alpha   90.00
_cell.angle_beta   90.00
_cell.angle_gamma   90.00
#
_symmetry.space_group_name_H-M   'P 1'
#
loop_
_entity.id
_entity.type
_entity.pdbx_description
1 polymer ?
#
loop_
_entity_poly.entity_id
_entity_poly.type
_entity_poly.pdbx_seq_one_letter_code
_entity_poly.pdbx_strand_id
1 'polypeptide(L)'
;MKKILLLLAVFAAVEGYGQKPKASPHDTVSTKDITVTYGRPYKKGRDVFGGLEKFGQVWRLGADEATTIKFDKPTKFGDKVVPAGTYTLFALVDQKEWTFILNGVLGQWGAYGYDKNKEKDIAYAKAAVTKLENTVEQLTIRFDGEDMIVEWDGTGVKVKVKPEK
;
A
#
# COMPACT_ATOMS: atom_id res chain seq x y z
N MET A 1 -28.11 41.59 48.93
CA MET A 1 -28.14 41.40 47.46
C MET A 1 -27.01 40.46 47.07
N LYS A 2 -27.30 39.16 46.86
CA LYS A 2 -26.30 38.15 46.52
C LYS A 2 -26.23 38.04 44.98
N LYS A 3 -25.09 38.38 44.39
CA LYS A 3 -24.82 38.23 42.96
C LYS A 3 -24.41 36.78 42.70
N ILE A 4 -25.25 36.04 41.98
CA ILE A 4 -24.96 34.70 41.48
C ILE A 4 -24.19 34.84 40.19
N LEU A 5 -22.92 34.40 40.19
CA LEU A 5 -22.12 34.33 38.99
C LEU A 5 -22.40 33.03 38.29
N LEU A 6 -23.04 33.07 37.12
CA LEU A 6 -23.28 31.88 36.30
C LEU A 6 -22.04 31.62 35.43
N LEU A 7 -21.31 30.55 35.75
CA LEU A 7 -20.18 30.07 34.94
C LEU A 7 -20.71 29.25 33.78
N LEU A 8 -20.68 29.79 32.57
CA LEU A 8 -20.95 29.02 31.35
C LEU A 8 -19.71 28.17 31.01
N ALA A 9 -19.78 26.88 31.24
CA ALA A 9 -18.80 25.93 30.72
C ALA A 9 -19.05 25.65 29.25
N VAL A 10 -18.21 26.19 28.37
CA VAL A 10 -18.21 25.87 26.95
C VAL A 10 -17.53 24.51 26.78
N PHE A 11 -18.32 23.49 26.53
CA PHE A 11 -17.82 22.17 26.08
C PHE A 11 -17.42 22.31 24.60
N ALA A 12 -16.14 22.43 24.34
CA ALA A 12 -15.59 22.25 22.99
C ALA A 12 -15.65 20.76 22.64
N ALA A 13 -16.63 20.37 21.82
CA ALA A 13 -16.65 19.05 21.23
C ALA A 13 -15.47 18.93 20.24
N VAL A 14 -14.43 18.23 20.63
CA VAL A 14 -13.38 17.80 19.71
C VAL A 14 -13.99 16.71 18.84
N GLU A 15 -14.38 17.07 17.62
CA GLU A 15 -14.73 16.07 16.61
C GLU A 15 -13.45 15.30 16.25
N GLY A 16 -13.23 14.19 16.92
CA GLY A 16 -12.23 13.21 16.52
C GLY A 16 -12.61 12.67 15.14
N TYR A 17 -11.83 13.00 14.13
CA TYR A 17 -11.88 12.30 12.84
C TYR A 17 -11.57 10.83 13.10
N GLY A 18 -12.60 10.04 13.36
CA GLY A 18 -12.49 8.60 13.59
C GLY A 18 -11.99 7.92 12.33
N GLN A 19 -10.75 7.41 12.38
CA GLN A 19 -10.26 6.51 11.33
C GLN A 19 -11.25 5.34 11.23
N LYS A 20 -11.64 5.01 9.99
CA LYS A 20 -12.49 3.84 9.75
C LYS A 20 -11.83 2.61 10.35
N PRO A 21 -12.55 1.74 11.09
CA PRO A 21 -11.94 0.56 11.67
C PRO A 21 -11.35 -0.33 10.57
N LYS A 22 -10.13 -0.81 10.80
CA LYS A 22 -9.42 -1.71 9.86
C LYS A 22 -10.13 -3.06 9.81
N ALA A 23 -10.46 -3.50 8.59
CA ALA A 23 -11.18 -4.75 8.37
C ALA A 23 -10.25 -5.96 8.18
N SER A 24 -8.98 -5.72 7.87
CA SER A 24 -7.97 -6.75 7.62
C SER A 24 -6.80 -6.65 8.60
N PRO A 25 -6.11 -7.77 8.91
CA PRO A 25 -4.84 -7.70 9.61
C PRO A 25 -3.84 -6.83 8.85
N HIS A 26 -2.94 -6.17 9.57
CA HIS A 26 -1.85 -5.40 8.99
C HIS A 26 -0.53 -6.08 9.31
N ASP A 27 0.44 -5.93 8.43
CA ASP A 27 1.76 -6.50 8.55
C ASP A 27 2.84 -5.50 8.10
N THR A 28 4.05 -5.70 8.60
CA THR A 28 5.23 -4.94 8.20
C THR A 28 6.36 -5.89 7.92
N VAL A 29 6.90 -5.83 6.71
CA VAL A 29 8.05 -6.62 6.29
C VAL A 29 9.22 -5.70 5.96
N SER A 30 10.43 -6.10 6.36
CA SER A 30 11.61 -5.25 6.22
C SER A 30 12.82 -6.03 5.74
N THR A 31 13.68 -5.34 5.02
CA THR A 31 15.10 -5.65 4.85
C THR A 31 15.92 -4.68 5.71
N LYS A 32 17.24 -4.65 5.53
CA LYS A 32 18.11 -3.66 6.19
C LYS A 32 17.73 -2.21 5.85
N ASP A 33 17.36 -1.94 4.59
CA ASP A 33 17.23 -0.58 4.05
C ASP A 33 15.80 -0.28 3.49
N ILE A 34 14.87 -1.26 3.56
CA ILE A 34 13.52 -1.12 3.01
C ILE A 34 12.51 -1.66 4.01
N THR A 35 11.40 -0.93 4.20
CA THR A 35 10.25 -1.37 5.01
C THR A 35 8.97 -1.22 4.22
N VAL A 36 8.13 -2.25 4.17
CA VAL A 36 6.79 -2.23 3.57
C VAL A 36 5.75 -2.48 4.64
N THR A 37 4.74 -1.61 4.74
CA THR A 37 3.58 -1.78 5.64
C THR A 37 2.31 -1.85 4.82
N TYR A 38 1.50 -2.88 5.04
CA TYR A 38 0.34 -3.17 4.21
C TYR A 38 -0.78 -3.87 4.97
N GLY A 39 -2.02 -3.70 4.51
CA GLY A 39 -3.15 -4.52 4.95
C GLY A 39 -3.10 -5.89 4.28
N ARG A 40 -3.33 -6.96 5.03
CA ARG A 40 -3.18 -8.36 4.62
C ARG A 40 -4.53 -9.07 4.50
N PRO A 41 -5.31 -8.86 3.42
CA PRO A 41 -6.61 -9.49 3.26
C PRO A 41 -6.50 -10.99 2.98
N TYR A 42 -7.53 -11.74 3.39
CA TYR A 42 -7.75 -13.12 2.99
C TYR A 42 -8.62 -13.17 1.71
N LYS A 43 -8.38 -14.17 0.84
CA LYS A 43 -9.22 -14.37 -0.35
C LYS A 43 -10.64 -14.85 0.01
N LYS A 44 -10.78 -15.69 1.02
CA LYS A 44 -12.08 -16.21 1.51
C LYS A 44 -12.95 -16.77 0.37
N GLY A 45 -12.37 -17.67 -0.43
CA GLY A 45 -13.05 -18.32 -1.55
C GLY A 45 -13.38 -17.42 -2.76
N ARG A 46 -12.95 -16.16 -2.77
CA ARG A 46 -13.20 -15.22 -3.89
C ARG A 46 -12.13 -15.38 -4.96
N ASP A 47 -12.51 -15.11 -6.22
CA ASP A 47 -11.53 -14.86 -7.28
C ASP A 47 -10.90 -13.49 -7.05
N VAL A 48 -9.59 -13.46 -6.85
CA VAL A 48 -8.91 -12.22 -6.48
C VAL A 48 -8.70 -11.33 -7.71
N PHE A 49 -7.81 -11.73 -8.61
CA PHE A 49 -7.46 -10.88 -9.75
C PHE A 49 -8.41 -11.14 -10.93
N GLY A 50 -9.03 -10.05 -11.42
CA GLY A 50 -10.14 -10.10 -12.37
C GLY A 50 -11.52 -10.15 -11.70
N GLY A 51 -11.59 -10.67 -10.47
CA GLY A 51 -12.79 -10.69 -9.62
C GLY A 51 -12.83 -9.50 -8.66
N LEU A 52 -12.14 -9.63 -7.52
CA LEU A 52 -12.08 -8.62 -6.47
C LEU A 52 -11.26 -7.38 -6.92
N GLU A 53 -10.06 -7.62 -7.43
CA GLU A 53 -9.17 -6.59 -7.97
C GLU A 53 -9.23 -6.67 -9.51
N LYS A 54 -9.83 -5.65 -10.13
CA LYS A 54 -10.09 -5.65 -11.57
C LYS A 54 -8.83 -5.40 -12.38
N PHE A 55 -8.66 -6.13 -13.47
CA PHE A 55 -7.60 -5.84 -14.43
C PHE A 55 -7.74 -4.44 -15.04
N GLY A 56 -6.62 -3.78 -15.32
CA GLY A 56 -6.55 -2.41 -15.83
C GLY A 56 -6.87 -1.35 -14.79
N GLN A 57 -6.99 -1.68 -13.51
CA GLN A 57 -7.24 -0.74 -12.42
C GLN A 57 -6.09 -0.68 -11.43
N VAL A 58 -5.89 0.51 -10.85
CA VAL A 58 -4.89 0.72 -9.80
C VAL A 58 -5.43 0.17 -8.48
N TRP A 59 -4.65 -0.70 -7.88
CA TRP A 59 -4.90 -1.34 -6.60
C TRP A 59 -3.95 -0.78 -5.52
N ARG A 60 -4.48 -0.56 -4.32
CA ARG A 60 -3.72 -0.12 -3.13
C ARG A 60 -2.67 -1.12 -2.62
N LEU A 61 -2.47 -2.23 -3.33
CA LEU A 61 -1.55 -3.33 -3.00
C LEU A 61 -1.78 -3.92 -1.58
N GLY A 62 -3.05 -3.96 -1.15
CA GLY A 62 -3.42 -4.40 0.19
C GLY A 62 -4.89 -4.19 0.50
N ALA A 63 -5.20 -3.98 1.76
CA ALA A 63 -6.53 -3.64 2.27
C ALA A 63 -6.46 -2.41 3.18
N ASP A 64 -7.60 -1.74 3.35
CA ASP A 64 -7.78 -0.54 4.16
C ASP A 64 -6.96 0.65 3.62
N GLU A 65 -5.94 1.14 4.32
CA GLU A 65 -5.02 2.15 3.80
C GLU A 65 -4.17 1.58 2.66
N ALA A 66 -3.74 2.44 1.76
CA ALA A 66 -2.81 2.06 0.71
C ALA A 66 -1.46 1.66 1.31
N THR A 67 -0.87 0.61 0.76
CA THR A 67 0.46 0.12 1.14
C THR A 67 1.49 1.23 1.09
N THR A 68 2.38 1.27 2.07
CA THR A 68 3.52 2.18 2.08
C THR A 68 4.83 1.42 1.96
N ILE A 69 5.80 2.03 1.30
CA ILE A 69 7.17 1.57 1.24
C ILE A 69 8.11 2.68 1.67
N LYS A 70 9.02 2.37 2.60
CA LYS A 70 10.05 3.29 3.09
C LYS A 70 11.42 2.82 2.59
N PHE A 71 12.19 3.74 2.06
CA PHE A 71 13.59 3.57 1.71
C PHE A 71 14.46 4.35 2.67
N ASP A 72 15.41 3.69 3.34
CA ASP A 72 16.34 4.35 4.27
C ASP A 72 17.52 5.00 3.54
N LYS A 73 17.69 4.71 2.25
CA LYS A 73 18.68 5.34 1.36
C LYS A 73 18.15 5.40 -0.07
N PRO A 74 18.81 6.14 -1.00
CA PRO A 74 18.42 6.15 -2.40
C PRO A 74 18.29 4.72 -2.93
N THR A 75 17.22 4.43 -3.66
CA THR A 75 16.85 3.08 -4.07
C THR A 75 16.45 3.07 -5.53
N LYS A 76 17.02 2.16 -6.32
CA LYS A 76 16.60 1.93 -7.69
C LYS A 76 15.26 1.20 -7.69
N PHE A 77 14.26 1.82 -8.34
CA PHE A 77 12.93 1.29 -8.54
C PHE A 77 12.55 1.44 -10.01
N GLY A 78 12.41 0.32 -10.72
CA GLY A 78 12.35 0.34 -12.18
C GLY A 78 13.61 0.94 -12.78
N ASP A 79 13.44 1.95 -13.64
CA ASP A 79 14.55 2.63 -14.32
C ASP A 79 15.03 3.90 -13.57
N LYS A 80 14.46 4.19 -12.40
CA LYS A 80 14.73 5.42 -11.66
C LYS A 80 15.37 5.16 -10.30
N VAL A 81 16.34 5.98 -9.91
CA VAL A 81 16.82 6.06 -8.52
C VAL A 81 15.93 7.05 -7.78
N VAL A 82 15.27 6.57 -6.74
CA VAL A 82 14.33 7.31 -5.91
C VAL A 82 15.04 7.69 -4.60
N PRO A 83 14.91 8.95 -4.12
CA PRO A 83 15.51 9.36 -2.85
C PRO A 83 15.03 8.52 -1.67
N ALA A 84 15.80 8.51 -0.58
CA ALA A 84 15.34 8.02 0.71
C ALA A 84 14.05 8.73 1.12
N GLY A 85 13.09 8.00 1.68
CA GLY A 85 11.79 8.54 2.03
C GLY A 85 10.72 7.48 2.12
N THR A 86 9.51 7.90 2.48
CA THR A 86 8.32 7.03 2.50
C THR A 86 7.38 7.40 1.36
N TYR A 87 6.87 6.40 0.69
CA TYR A 87 6.02 6.53 -0.49
C TYR A 87 4.80 5.62 -0.34
N THR A 88 3.69 6.01 -0.96
CA THR A 88 2.58 5.09 -1.18
C THR A 88 2.93 4.17 -2.34
N LEU A 89 2.69 2.88 -2.18
CA LEU A 89 2.94 1.86 -3.20
C LEU A 89 1.62 1.31 -3.71
N PHE A 90 1.34 1.61 -4.98
CA PHE A 90 0.22 1.04 -5.72
C PHE A 90 0.68 0.00 -6.73
N ALA A 91 -0.26 -0.76 -7.29
CA ALA A 91 -0.05 -1.60 -8.44
C ALA A 91 -1.20 -1.43 -9.45
N LEU A 92 -0.88 -1.15 -10.70
CA LEU A 92 -1.79 -1.35 -11.82
C LEU A 92 -1.73 -2.84 -12.17
N VAL A 93 -2.81 -3.56 -11.90
CA VAL A 93 -2.86 -5.02 -12.06
C VAL A 93 -3.35 -5.40 -13.46
N ASP A 94 -2.69 -6.37 -14.07
CA ASP A 94 -3.12 -6.97 -15.33
C ASP A 94 -2.81 -8.48 -15.34
N GLN A 95 -3.28 -9.20 -16.35
CA GLN A 95 -3.15 -10.65 -16.45
C GLN A 95 -1.70 -11.13 -16.65
N LYS A 96 -0.87 -10.33 -17.34
CA LYS A 96 0.49 -10.74 -17.75
C LYS A 96 1.59 -9.95 -17.06
N GLU A 97 1.33 -8.71 -16.73
CA GLU A 97 2.34 -7.79 -16.19
C GLU A 97 1.67 -6.79 -15.24
N TRP A 98 2.26 -6.56 -14.08
CA TRP A 98 1.85 -5.47 -13.20
C TRP A 98 2.81 -4.29 -13.34
N THR A 99 2.28 -3.10 -13.15
CA THR A 99 3.09 -1.89 -12.99
C THR A 99 2.96 -1.42 -11.54
N PHE A 100 4.03 -1.55 -10.77
CA PHE A 100 4.13 -0.95 -9.45
C PHE A 100 4.38 0.54 -9.57
N ILE A 101 3.74 1.34 -8.72
CA ILE A 101 3.72 2.80 -8.79
C ILE A 101 4.10 3.37 -7.43
N LEU A 102 5.18 4.16 -7.37
CA LEU A 102 5.51 4.96 -6.19
C LEU A 102 4.86 6.34 -6.32
N ASN A 103 4.03 6.69 -5.34
CA ASN A 103 3.34 7.97 -5.29
C ASN A 103 3.74 8.76 -4.04
N GLY A 104 3.95 10.06 -4.18
CA GLY A 104 4.42 10.95 -3.12
C GLY A 104 3.37 11.33 -2.08
N VAL A 105 2.08 11.04 -2.30
CA VAL A 105 1.00 11.37 -1.36
C VAL A 105 0.79 10.22 -0.39
N LEU A 106 0.99 10.48 0.90
CA LEU A 106 0.78 9.51 1.99
C LEU A 106 -0.64 9.59 2.57
N GLY A 107 -1.01 8.60 3.39
CA GLY A 107 -2.27 8.59 4.13
C GLY A 107 -3.50 8.34 3.26
N GLN A 108 -3.36 7.76 2.08
CA GLN A 108 -4.45 7.46 1.18
C GLN A 108 -5.23 6.23 1.66
N TRP A 109 -6.56 6.35 1.75
CA TRP A 109 -7.45 5.22 2.02
C TRP A 109 -7.84 4.55 0.70
N GLY A 110 -7.40 3.30 0.50
CA GLY A 110 -7.63 2.61 -0.77
C GLY A 110 -6.85 3.24 -1.93
N ALA A 111 -7.37 3.04 -3.14
CA ALA A 111 -6.90 3.71 -4.36
C ALA A 111 -7.89 4.77 -4.87
N TYR A 112 -8.91 5.12 -4.07
CA TYR A 112 -9.99 6.02 -4.50
C TYR A 112 -9.54 7.44 -4.87
N GLY A 113 -8.44 7.90 -4.26
CA GLY A 113 -7.87 9.21 -4.52
C GLY A 113 -6.78 9.21 -5.59
N TYR A 114 -6.42 8.05 -6.16
CA TYR A 114 -5.28 7.92 -7.04
C TYR A 114 -5.37 8.84 -8.27
N ASP A 115 -6.51 8.88 -8.96
CA ASP A 115 -6.67 9.70 -10.17
C ASP A 115 -6.45 11.21 -9.93
N LYS A 116 -6.72 11.68 -8.71
CA LYS A 116 -6.47 13.08 -8.30
C LYS A 116 -5.01 13.33 -7.92
N ASN A 117 -4.28 12.27 -7.60
CA ASN A 117 -2.91 12.33 -7.07
C ASN A 117 -1.87 11.71 -8.02
N LYS A 118 -2.26 11.27 -9.22
CA LYS A 118 -1.36 10.60 -10.16
C LYS A 118 -0.23 11.49 -10.69
N GLU A 119 -0.42 12.80 -10.68
CA GLU A 119 0.67 13.73 -11.01
C GLU A 119 1.79 13.76 -9.95
N LYS A 120 1.56 13.12 -8.80
CA LYS A 120 2.56 12.91 -7.75
C LYS A 120 3.25 11.53 -7.85
N ASP A 121 3.05 10.81 -8.95
CA ASP A 121 3.80 9.59 -9.21
C ASP A 121 5.28 9.90 -9.43
N ILE A 122 6.13 9.13 -8.75
CA ILE A 122 7.57 9.36 -8.71
C ILE A 122 8.32 8.39 -9.60
N ALA A 123 7.93 7.12 -9.56
CA ALA A 123 8.58 6.06 -10.33
C ALA A 123 7.64 4.89 -10.59
N TYR A 124 7.97 4.13 -11.61
CA TYR A 124 7.24 2.93 -12.03
C TYR A 124 8.19 1.76 -12.18
N ALA A 125 7.74 0.57 -11.81
CA ALA A 125 8.48 -0.67 -12.05
C ALA A 125 7.53 -1.74 -12.56
N LYS A 126 7.86 -2.35 -13.70
CA LYS A 126 7.07 -3.41 -14.31
C LYS A 126 7.58 -4.77 -13.90
N ALA A 127 6.66 -5.70 -13.73
CA ALA A 127 6.99 -7.07 -13.36
C ALA A 127 5.99 -8.06 -13.94
N ALA A 128 6.51 -9.14 -14.50
CA ALA A 128 5.68 -10.19 -15.09
C ALA A 128 4.92 -10.96 -14.01
N VAL A 129 3.69 -11.35 -14.35
CA VAL A 129 2.87 -12.23 -13.53
C VAL A 129 3.34 -13.67 -13.67
N THR A 130 3.45 -14.38 -12.55
CA THR A 130 3.74 -15.81 -12.46
C THR A 130 2.56 -16.53 -11.86
N LYS A 131 2.17 -17.65 -12.42
CA LYS A 131 1.18 -18.54 -11.82
C LYS A 131 1.86 -19.34 -10.71
N LEU A 132 1.27 -19.33 -9.51
CA LEU A 132 1.72 -20.13 -8.38
C LEU A 132 1.21 -21.56 -8.49
N GLU A 133 1.99 -22.53 -8.01
CA GLU A 133 1.58 -23.93 -7.91
C GLU A 133 0.49 -24.15 -6.83
N ASN A 134 0.60 -23.40 -5.74
CA ASN A 134 -0.32 -23.45 -4.61
C ASN A 134 -1.03 -22.12 -4.43
N THR A 135 -2.29 -22.19 -3.99
CA THR A 135 -3.07 -21.02 -3.64
C THR A 135 -2.55 -20.38 -2.35
N VAL A 136 -2.28 -19.09 -2.40
CA VAL A 136 -1.94 -18.27 -1.23
C VAL A 136 -3.20 -17.60 -0.72
N GLU A 137 -3.72 -18.06 0.41
CA GLU A 137 -5.01 -17.61 0.98
C GLU A 137 -4.98 -16.16 1.43
N GLN A 138 -3.88 -15.71 2.01
CA GLN A 138 -3.72 -14.35 2.53
C GLN A 138 -2.65 -13.61 1.75
N LEU A 139 -2.94 -12.38 1.31
CA LEU A 139 -1.95 -11.53 0.65
C LEU A 139 -0.63 -11.53 1.44
N THR A 140 0.45 -11.86 0.77
CA THR A 140 1.78 -11.94 1.37
C THR A 140 2.76 -11.11 0.54
N ILE A 141 3.43 -10.16 1.21
CA ILE A 141 4.59 -9.44 0.67
C ILE A 141 5.81 -9.92 1.44
N ARG A 142 6.88 -10.24 0.73
CA ARG A 142 8.16 -10.65 1.31
C ARG A 142 9.33 -10.22 0.44
N PHE A 143 10.53 -10.30 0.97
CA PHE A 143 11.75 -10.01 0.24
C PHE A 143 12.60 -11.28 0.07
N ASP A 144 13.25 -11.38 -1.08
CA ASP A 144 14.29 -12.34 -1.40
C ASP A 144 15.44 -11.58 -2.07
N GLY A 145 16.48 -11.24 -1.29
CA GLY A 145 17.52 -10.33 -1.73
C GLY A 145 16.98 -8.95 -2.11
N GLU A 146 17.19 -8.56 -3.36
CA GLU A 146 16.70 -7.30 -3.93
C GLU A 146 15.28 -7.40 -4.53
N ASP A 147 14.68 -8.58 -4.49
CA ASP A 147 13.36 -8.82 -5.05
C ASP A 147 12.27 -8.67 -3.97
N MET A 148 11.35 -7.75 -4.16
CA MET A 148 10.08 -7.73 -3.45
C MET A 148 9.10 -8.65 -4.17
N ILE A 149 8.55 -9.63 -3.44
CA ILE A 149 7.65 -10.65 -3.95
C ILE A 149 6.27 -10.40 -3.36
N VAL A 150 5.26 -10.37 -4.21
CA VAL A 150 3.85 -10.23 -3.85
C VAL A 150 3.11 -11.49 -4.29
N GLU A 151 2.46 -12.17 -3.36
CA GLU A 151 1.77 -13.43 -3.61
C GLU A 151 0.35 -13.39 -3.03
N TRP A 152 -0.64 -13.70 -3.84
CA TRP A 152 -2.02 -13.84 -3.39
C TRP A 152 -2.83 -14.68 -4.38
N ASP A 153 -3.72 -15.55 -3.87
CA ASP A 153 -4.45 -16.54 -4.67
C ASP A 153 -3.47 -17.43 -5.48
N GLY A 154 -3.69 -17.59 -6.76
CA GLY A 154 -2.79 -18.31 -7.67
C GLY A 154 -1.77 -17.42 -8.37
N THR A 155 -1.54 -16.21 -7.89
CA THR A 155 -0.75 -15.17 -8.57
C THR A 155 0.46 -14.76 -7.76
N GLY A 156 1.63 -14.77 -8.38
CA GLY A 156 2.88 -14.21 -7.84
C GLY A 156 3.46 -13.16 -8.78
N VAL A 157 4.05 -12.10 -8.20
CA VAL A 157 4.75 -11.07 -8.95
C VAL A 157 6.03 -10.69 -8.20
N LYS A 158 7.13 -10.58 -8.94
CA LYS A 158 8.45 -10.27 -8.38
C LYS A 158 8.99 -8.99 -9.02
N VAL A 159 9.21 -7.96 -8.23
CA VAL A 159 9.76 -6.68 -8.66
C VAL A 159 11.07 -6.35 -7.95
N LYS A 160 12.05 -5.87 -8.72
CA LYS A 160 13.35 -5.45 -8.14
C LYS A 160 13.22 -4.12 -7.41
N VAL A 161 13.75 -4.09 -6.19
CA VAL A 161 13.88 -2.90 -5.35
C VAL A 161 15.29 -2.89 -4.76
N LYS A 162 16.17 -2.11 -5.37
CA LYS A 162 17.61 -2.18 -5.11
C LYS A 162 18.13 -0.91 -4.44
N PRO A 163 18.43 -0.93 -3.11
CA PRO A 163 19.12 0.17 -2.47
C PRO A 163 20.49 0.43 -3.08
N GLU A 164 20.84 1.70 -3.25
CA GLU A 164 22.19 2.08 -3.68
C GLU A 164 23.22 1.74 -2.58
N LYS A 165 24.47 1.49 -2.99
CA LYS A 165 25.55 1.09 -2.09
C LYS A 165 25.98 2.22 -1.16
#